data_d0926e5172d06dcf1bdf6041db496441
#
_entry.id   d0926e5172d06dcf1bdf6041db496441
#
_cell.length_a   1.000
_cell.length_b   1.000
_cell.length_c   1.000
_cell.angle_alpha   90.00
_cell.angle_beta   90.00
_cell.angle_gamma   90.00
#
_symmetry.space_group_name_H-M   'P 1'
#
loop_
_entity.id
_entity.type
_entity.pdbx_description
1 polymer ?
#
loop_
_entity_poly.entity_id
_entity_poly.type
_entity_poly.pdbx_seq_one_letter_code
_entity_poly.pdbx_strand_id
1 'polypeptide(L)'
;NPSYARIAKLLEQGARARGYQLLIASSDDAPDSERQLLQLFRARRCDALIVASCLPAGDDSYRQLQAKGIPIIAIDRVMEPEYFCSVISDDREASLQLTRSLLEPLPKQIALIGARPELSISQERAAGFKEALAGFDGEILIEHGESFSRECGKQLMDELLQRLGHLPDALVTTSYVLLQGVFDALHDFPLKSRPLRLGTFGDTQLLDFLPLPVNAMAQQHQLIADKALALALAAIEQSDYQPGVQAIARTFKQRIRQD
;
A
#
# COMPACT_ATOMS: atom_id res chain seq x y z
N ASN A 1 -8.12 -6.55 1.75
CA ASN A 1 -7.09 -5.67 2.31
C ASN A 1 -7.69 -4.82 3.45
N PRO A 2 -7.19 -4.93 4.72
CA PRO A 2 -7.73 -4.18 5.87
C PRO A 2 -7.72 -2.65 5.70
N SER A 3 -6.74 -2.10 4.97
CA SER A 3 -6.67 -0.66 4.71
C SER A 3 -7.85 -0.17 3.88
N TYR A 4 -8.22 -0.88 2.83
CA TYR A 4 -9.38 -0.51 2.01
C TYR A 4 -10.70 -0.60 2.78
N ALA A 5 -10.88 -1.63 3.61
CA ALA A 5 -12.07 -1.74 4.45
C ALA A 5 -12.18 -0.56 5.42
N ARG A 6 -11.05 -0.12 6.00
CA ARG A 6 -11.04 1.04 6.90
C ARG A 6 -11.32 2.35 6.17
N ILE A 7 -10.70 2.57 5.01
CA ILE A 7 -10.96 3.76 4.17
C ILE A 7 -12.43 3.78 3.74
N ALA A 8 -12.97 2.66 3.28
CA ALA A 8 -14.36 2.56 2.84
C ALA A 8 -15.35 2.91 3.98
N LYS A 9 -15.09 2.42 5.21
CA LYS A 9 -15.88 2.78 6.38
C LYS A 9 -15.84 4.29 6.67
N LEU A 10 -14.68 4.91 6.59
CA LEU A 10 -14.51 6.35 6.85
C LEU A 10 -15.17 7.20 5.75
N LEU A 11 -15.05 6.78 4.49
CA LEU A 11 -15.75 7.40 3.36
C LEU A 11 -17.27 7.30 3.52
N GLU A 12 -17.80 6.13 3.92
CA GLU A 12 -19.24 5.95 4.17
C GLU A 12 -19.75 6.89 5.25
N GLN A 13 -19.04 6.96 6.39
CA GLN A 13 -19.41 7.85 7.48
C GLN A 13 -19.40 9.33 7.06
N GLY A 14 -18.36 9.75 6.35
CA GLY A 14 -18.22 11.11 5.86
C GLY A 14 -19.25 11.48 4.78
N ALA A 15 -19.55 10.58 3.85
CA ALA A 15 -20.55 10.77 2.82
C ALA A 15 -21.96 10.86 3.41
N ARG A 16 -22.32 9.94 4.31
CA ARG A 16 -23.61 9.93 5.00
C ARG A 16 -23.86 11.21 5.80
N ALA A 17 -22.84 11.74 6.49
CA ALA A 17 -22.95 12.99 7.22
C ALA A 17 -23.25 14.20 6.33
N ARG A 18 -23.03 14.07 5.01
CA ARG A 18 -23.29 15.09 3.97
C ARG A 18 -24.49 14.76 3.08
N GLY A 19 -25.30 13.76 3.45
CA GLY A 19 -26.50 13.37 2.71
C GLY A 19 -26.27 12.48 1.49
N TYR A 20 -25.05 11.96 1.30
CA TYR A 20 -24.73 11.04 0.22
C TYR A 20 -24.74 9.58 0.68
N GLN A 21 -25.02 8.68 -0.25
CA GLN A 21 -24.92 7.24 -0.04
C GLN A 21 -23.68 6.69 -0.75
N LEU A 22 -22.92 5.81 -0.09
CA LEU A 22 -21.77 5.16 -0.67
C LEU A 22 -22.14 3.74 -1.14
N LEU A 23 -21.87 3.45 -2.42
CA LEU A 23 -21.89 2.08 -2.95
C LEU A 23 -20.45 1.58 -3.00
N ILE A 24 -20.22 0.39 -2.44
CA ILE A 24 -18.87 -0.20 -2.37
C ILE A 24 -18.87 -1.50 -3.16
N ALA A 25 -17.84 -1.69 -3.98
CA ALA A 25 -17.56 -2.94 -4.67
C ALA A 25 -16.05 -3.20 -4.71
N SER A 26 -15.66 -4.47 -4.82
CA SER A 26 -14.27 -4.90 -5.03
C SER A 26 -14.12 -5.50 -6.41
N SER A 27 -13.07 -5.10 -7.12
CA SER A 27 -12.65 -5.74 -8.38
C SER A 27 -11.71 -6.92 -8.14
N ASP A 28 -11.23 -7.10 -6.91
CA ASP A 28 -10.22 -8.07 -6.51
C ASP A 28 -8.94 -8.00 -7.36
N ASP A 29 -8.57 -6.77 -7.74
CA ASP A 29 -7.45 -6.47 -8.64
C ASP A 29 -7.53 -7.16 -10.02
N ALA A 30 -8.76 -7.50 -10.47
CA ALA A 30 -9.03 -8.07 -11.78
C ALA A 30 -9.53 -6.99 -12.76
N PRO A 31 -8.78 -6.63 -13.82
CA PRO A 31 -9.15 -5.55 -14.75
C PRO A 31 -10.52 -5.71 -15.40
N ASP A 32 -10.90 -6.93 -15.79
CA ASP A 32 -12.22 -7.18 -16.39
C ASP A 32 -13.36 -6.99 -15.40
N SER A 33 -13.16 -7.41 -14.15
CA SER A 33 -14.09 -7.16 -13.05
C SER A 33 -14.27 -5.65 -12.82
N GLU A 34 -13.17 -4.91 -12.82
CA GLU A 34 -13.19 -3.45 -12.64
C GLU A 34 -13.98 -2.78 -13.77
N ARG A 35 -13.75 -3.14 -15.02
CA ARG A 35 -14.54 -2.61 -16.17
C ARG A 35 -16.04 -2.89 -16.05
N GLN A 36 -16.43 -4.09 -15.58
CA GLN A 36 -17.82 -4.44 -15.32
C GLN A 36 -18.44 -3.56 -14.22
N LEU A 37 -17.70 -3.31 -13.13
CA LEU A 37 -18.13 -2.43 -12.05
C LEU A 37 -18.32 -0.99 -12.52
N LEU A 38 -17.46 -0.47 -13.41
CA LEU A 38 -17.61 0.86 -13.98
C LEU A 38 -18.92 0.99 -14.78
N GLN A 39 -19.28 -0.04 -15.54
CA GLN A 39 -20.56 -0.08 -16.24
C GLN A 39 -21.75 -0.10 -15.27
N LEU A 40 -21.65 -0.88 -14.18
CA LEU A 40 -22.67 -0.93 -13.14
C LEU A 40 -22.86 0.44 -12.46
N PHE A 41 -21.78 1.09 -12.03
CA PHE A 41 -21.86 2.40 -11.38
C PHE A 41 -22.41 3.48 -12.29
N ARG A 42 -22.04 3.43 -13.57
CA ARG A 42 -22.66 4.29 -14.60
C ARG A 42 -24.17 4.05 -14.71
N ALA A 43 -24.62 2.79 -14.77
CA ALA A 43 -26.04 2.43 -14.84
C ALA A 43 -26.81 2.89 -13.58
N ARG A 44 -26.13 2.92 -12.42
CA ARG A 44 -26.68 3.41 -11.14
C ARG A 44 -26.67 4.94 -11.05
N ARG A 45 -26.13 5.66 -12.03
CA ARG A 45 -26.04 7.13 -12.06
C ARG A 45 -25.33 7.69 -10.81
N CYS A 46 -24.19 7.09 -10.45
CA CYS A 46 -23.38 7.62 -9.36
C CYS A 46 -22.90 9.04 -9.68
N ASP A 47 -22.90 9.91 -8.69
CA ASP A 47 -22.51 11.32 -8.84
C ASP A 47 -20.99 11.48 -8.96
N ALA A 48 -20.20 10.60 -8.37
CA ALA A 48 -18.73 10.53 -8.46
C ALA A 48 -18.24 9.11 -8.16
N LEU A 49 -16.99 8.81 -8.53
CA LEU A 49 -16.31 7.57 -8.18
C LEU A 49 -15.03 7.87 -7.40
N ILE A 50 -14.81 7.11 -6.30
CA ILE A 50 -13.53 7.06 -5.58
C ILE A 50 -12.97 5.65 -5.79
N VAL A 51 -11.78 5.53 -6.39
CA VAL A 51 -11.29 4.27 -6.95
C VAL A 51 -9.82 3.99 -6.58
N ALA A 52 -9.50 2.72 -6.37
CA ALA A 52 -8.12 2.22 -6.37
C ALA A 52 -7.97 1.31 -7.59
N SER A 53 -7.66 1.90 -8.74
CA SER A 53 -7.69 1.19 -10.03
C SER A 53 -6.56 0.17 -10.17
N CYS A 54 -6.88 -0.97 -10.80
CA CYS A 54 -5.92 -1.96 -11.29
C CYS A 54 -5.85 -2.02 -12.82
N LEU A 55 -6.52 -1.09 -13.52
CA LEU A 55 -6.48 -1.04 -14.98
C LEU A 55 -5.08 -0.68 -15.47
N PRO A 56 -4.64 -1.27 -16.60
CA PRO A 56 -3.34 -0.96 -17.16
C PRO A 56 -3.25 0.49 -17.63
N ALA A 57 -2.03 1.00 -17.71
CA ALA A 57 -1.77 2.32 -18.26
C ALA A 57 -2.32 2.43 -19.69
N GLY A 58 -2.99 3.55 -19.98
CA GLY A 58 -3.64 3.79 -21.29
C GLY A 58 -5.05 3.21 -21.45
N ASP A 59 -5.60 2.53 -20.44
CA ASP A 59 -7.02 2.17 -20.45
C ASP A 59 -7.88 3.44 -20.32
N ASP A 60 -8.78 3.65 -21.26
CA ASP A 60 -9.57 4.87 -21.35
C ASP A 60 -10.93 4.79 -20.64
N SER A 61 -11.23 3.69 -19.97
CA SER A 61 -12.53 3.44 -19.33
C SER A 61 -12.92 4.57 -18.36
N TYR A 62 -11.99 5.07 -17.57
CA TYR A 62 -12.24 6.17 -16.64
C TYR A 62 -12.39 7.51 -17.34
N ARG A 63 -11.60 7.79 -18.38
CA ARG A 63 -11.73 9.02 -19.20
C ARG A 63 -13.09 9.08 -19.91
N GLN A 64 -13.59 7.94 -20.38
CA GLN A 64 -14.93 7.83 -20.95
C GLN A 64 -16.04 8.14 -19.94
N LEU A 65 -15.88 7.76 -18.68
CA LEU A 65 -16.83 8.10 -17.61
C LEU A 65 -16.76 9.58 -17.25
N GLN A 66 -15.55 10.12 -17.12
CA GLN A 66 -15.34 11.54 -16.84
C GLN A 66 -15.92 12.43 -17.96
N ALA A 67 -15.75 12.06 -19.21
CA ALA A 67 -16.35 12.74 -20.36
C ALA A 67 -17.90 12.74 -20.35
N LYS A 68 -18.51 11.83 -19.57
CA LYS A 68 -19.96 11.77 -19.32
C LYS A 68 -20.39 12.50 -18.05
N GLY A 69 -19.49 13.26 -17.44
CA GLY A 69 -19.77 14.08 -16.29
C GLY A 69 -19.69 13.35 -14.94
N ILE A 70 -19.03 12.18 -14.87
CA ILE A 70 -18.80 11.46 -13.61
C ILE A 70 -17.37 11.74 -13.16
N PRO A 71 -17.15 12.56 -12.11
CA PRO A 71 -15.83 12.82 -11.55
C PRO A 71 -15.18 11.55 -11.00
N ILE A 72 -13.86 11.42 -11.21
CA ILE A 72 -13.07 10.28 -10.74
C ILE A 72 -11.99 10.78 -9.80
N ILE A 73 -11.95 10.23 -8.60
CA ILE A 73 -10.92 10.46 -7.60
C ILE A 73 -10.18 9.14 -7.37
N ALA A 74 -8.89 9.09 -7.66
CA ALA A 74 -8.08 7.93 -7.35
C ALA A 74 -7.59 7.96 -5.90
N ILE A 75 -7.49 6.80 -5.26
CA ILE A 75 -6.86 6.62 -3.96
C ILE A 75 -5.81 5.51 -4.03
N ASP A 76 -4.77 5.60 -3.20
CA ASP A 76 -3.72 4.60 -3.02
C ASP A 76 -2.82 4.39 -4.28
N ARG A 77 -3.38 4.46 -5.47
CA ARG A 77 -2.67 4.29 -6.75
C ARG A 77 -2.81 5.56 -7.59
N VAL A 78 -1.70 5.98 -8.20
CA VAL A 78 -1.72 7.12 -9.12
C VAL A 78 -2.44 6.71 -10.41
N MET A 79 -3.39 7.52 -10.84
CA MET A 79 -3.95 7.50 -12.18
C MET A 79 -3.39 8.69 -12.97
N GLU A 80 -3.60 8.71 -14.29
CA GLU A 80 -3.14 9.77 -15.21
C GLU A 80 -3.32 11.17 -14.59
N PRO A 81 -2.24 11.82 -14.08
CA PRO A 81 -2.36 13.04 -13.26
C PRO A 81 -2.80 14.28 -14.07
N GLU A 82 -2.78 14.18 -15.39
CA GLU A 82 -3.30 15.21 -16.30
C GLU A 82 -4.84 15.22 -16.33
N TYR A 83 -5.48 14.11 -15.98
CA TYR A 83 -6.94 13.93 -16.04
C TYR A 83 -7.58 13.75 -14.67
N PHE A 84 -6.91 13.07 -13.77
CA PHE A 84 -7.49 12.64 -12.49
C PHE A 84 -6.76 13.21 -11.30
N CYS A 85 -7.50 13.42 -10.21
CA CYS A 85 -6.90 13.69 -8.92
C CYS A 85 -6.65 12.36 -8.19
N SER A 86 -5.41 12.15 -7.73
CA SER A 86 -5.01 10.97 -6.97
C SER A 86 -4.60 11.37 -5.56
N VAL A 87 -5.21 10.74 -4.55
CA VAL A 87 -4.83 10.88 -3.13
C VAL A 87 -4.07 9.64 -2.72
N ILE A 88 -2.76 9.76 -2.54
CA ILE A 88 -1.86 8.64 -2.27
C ILE A 88 -1.13 8.81 -0.94
N SER A 89 -0.47 7.75 -0.49
CA SER A 89 0.55 7.87 0.55
C SER A 89 1.91 8.18 -0.08
N ASP A 90 2.78 8.90 0.64
CA ASP A 90 4.17 9.09 0.26
C ASP A 90 4.96 7.82 0.55
N ASP A 91 4.86 6.85 -0.37
CA ASP A 91 5.40 5.51 -0.17
C ASP A 91 6.92 5.45 -0.34
N ARG A 92 7.51 6.33 -1.16
CA ARG A 92 8.96 6.36 -1.38
C ARG A 92 9.70 6.87 -0.14
N GLU A 93 9.30 8.03 0.38
CA GLU A 93 9.89 8.60 1.61
C GLU A 93 9.65 7.69 2.81
N ALA A 94 8.45 7.11 2.91
CA ALA A 94 8.12 6.13 3.95
C ALA A 94 9.03 4.90 3.88
N SER A 95 9.31 4.38 2.68
CA SER A 95 10.19 3.22 2.50
C SER A 95 11.64 3.54 2.86
N LEU A 96 12.10 4.73 2.47
CA LEU A 96 13.41 5.24 2.82
C LEU A 96 13.57 5.33 4.34
N GLN A 97 12.61 5.94 5.04
CA GLN A 97 12.62 6.06 6.50
C GLN A 97 12.55 4.70 7.20
N LEU A 98 11.64 3.82 6.76
CA LEU A 98 11.49 2.48 7.33
C LEU A 98 12.77 1.66 7.19
N THR A 99 13.38 1.67 6.01
CA THR A 99 14.60 0.92 5.73
C THR A 99 15.75 1.44 6.57
N ARG A 100 15.94 2.76 6.63
CA ARG A 100 16.98 3.38 7.49
C ARG A 100 16.84 3.01 8.95
N SER A 101 15.63 2.84 9.46
CA SER A 101 15.39 2.42 10.85
C SER A 101 15.86 1.01 11.19
N LEU A 102 16.24 0.22 10.17
CA LEU A 102 16.73 -1.15 10.30
C LEU A 102 18.25 -1.26 10.10
N LEU A 103 18.94 -0.15 9.79
CA LEU A 103 20.37 -0.17 9.48
C LEU A 103 21.29 -0.05 10.70
N GLU A 104 20.75 0.12 11.90
CA GLU A 104 21.53 0.18 13.14
C GLU A 104 21.19 -0.98 14.08
N PRO A 105 22.19 -1.82 14.42
CA PRO A 105 23.55 -1.89 13.86
C PRO A 105 23.53 -2.29 12.38
N LEU A 106 24.58 -1.94 11.62
CA LEU A 106 24.63 -2.17 10.17
C LEU A 106 24.45 -3.66 9.86
N PRO A 107 23.44 -4.06 9.06
CA PRO A 107 23.22 -5.44 8.66
C PRO A 107 24.27 -5.89 7.64
N LYS A 108 24.57 -7.19 7.56
CA LYS A 108 25.33 -7.77 6.46
C LYS A 108 24.41 -8.08 5.28
N GLN A 109 23.15 -8.41 5.58
CA GLN A 109 22.12 -8.75 4.58
C GLN A 109 20.81 -8.08 4.96
N ILE A 110 20.20 -7.46 3.97
CA ILE A 110 18.85 -6.88 4.10
C ILE A 110 17.97 -7.33 2.94
N ALA A 111 16.75 -7.73 3.25
CA ALA A 111 15.79 -8.20 2.26
C ALA A 111 14.55 -7.29 2.18
N LEU A 112 13.98 -7.23 0.97
CA LEU A 112 12.65 -6.69 0.70
C LEU A 112 11.76 -7.81 0.17
N ILE A 113 10.62 -8.05 0.80
CA ILE A 113 9.55 -8.90 0.28
C ILE A 113 8.40 -8.00 -0.15
N GLY A 114 8.13 -7.99 -1.46
CA GLY A 114 7.09 -7.21 -2.10
C GLY A 114 6.17 -8.05 -2.99
N ALA A 115 5.22 -7.39 -3.63
CA ALA A 115 4.32 -8.02 -4.59
C ALA A 115 3.95 -7.04 -5.70
N ARG A 116 3.48 -7.55 -6.85
CA ARG A 116 2.95 -6.76 -7.95
C ARG A 116 3.90 -5.62 -8.36
N PRO A 117 5.11 -5.92 -8.88
CA PRO A 117 6.12 -4.92 -9.19
C PRO A 117 5.69 -3.91 -10.28
N GLU A 118 4.63 -4.22 -11.03
CA GLU A 118 4.03 -3.34 -12.04
C GLU A 118 3.22 -2.18 -11.43
N LEU A 119 2.81 -2.29 -10.17
CA LEU A 119 2.02 -1.24 -9.51
C LEU A 119 2.92 -0.09 -9.02
N SER A 120 2.45 1.14 -9.18
CA SER A 120 3.18 2.35 -8.73
C SER A 120 3.57 2.30 -7.27
N ILE A 121 2.69 1.82 -6.39
CA ILE A 121 2.98 1.67 -4.96
C ILE A 121 4.15 0.72 -4.69
N SER A 122 4.27 -0.37 -5.46
CA SER A 122 5.36 -1.33 -5.32
C SER A 122 6.67 -0.74 -5.82
N GLN A 123 6.61 0.02 -6.92
CA GLN A 123 7.77 0.71 -7.49
C GLN A 123 8.31 1.78 -6.53
N GLU A 124 7.45 2.61 -5.96
CA GLU A 124 7.85 3.66 -5.00
C GLU A 124 8.44 3.05 -3.71
N ARG A 125 7.85 1.98 -3.17
CA ARG A 125 8.39 1.28 -2.00
C ARG A 125 9.74 0.65 -2.29
N ALA A 126 9.92 0.02 -3.45
CA ALA A 126 11.20 -0.53 -3.87
C ALA A 126 12.24 0.57 -4.15
N ALA A 127 11.83 1.71 -4.71
CA ALA A 127 12.71 2.84 -4.95
C ALA A 127 13.24 3.44 -3.64
N GLY A 128 12.37 3.71 -2.67
CA GLY A 128 12.77 4.22 -1.36
C GLY A 128 13.65 3.24 -0.57
N PHE A 129 13.40 1.93 -0.68
CA PHE A 129 14.26 0.89 -0.12
C PHE A 129 15.67 0.95 -0.72
N LYS A 130 15.79 0.99 -2.04
CA LYS A 130 17.10 1.09 -2.73
C LYS A 130 17.81 2.41 -2.42
N GLU A 131 17.08 3.50 -2.32
CA GLU A 131 17.63 4.83 -1.99
C GLU A 131 18.21 4.85 -0.56
N ALA A 132 17.54 4.20 0.40
CA ALA A 132 18.05 4.06 1.76
C ALA A 132 19.37 3.28 1.84
N LEU A 133 19.60 2.40 0.87
CA LEU A 133 20.76 1.53 0.78
C LEU A 133 21.86 2.07 -0.17
N ALA A 134 21.78 3.34 -0.57
CA ALA A 134 22.83 3.96 -1.37
C ALA A 134 24.16 3.95 -0.59
N GLY A 135 25.18 3.27 -1.14
CA GLY A 135 26.48 3.09 -0.48
C GLY A 135 26.53 1.97 0.57
N PHE A 136 25.51 1.13 0.62
CA PHE A 136 25.50 -0.05 1.49
C PHE A 136 26.37 -1.16 0.90
N ASP A 137 27.35 -1.64 1.66
CA ASP A 137 28.33 -2.67 1.21
C ASP A 137 27.84 -4.12 1.44
N GLY A 138 26.70 -4.30 2.11
CA GLY A 138 26.10 -5.61 2.38
C GLY A 138 25.31 -6.17 1.20
N GLU A 139 24.77 -7.36 1.39
CA GLU A 139 23.93 -8.03 0.39
C GLU A 139 22.48 -7.49 0.44
N ILE A 140 21.97 -7.10 -0.72
CA ILE A 140 20.60 -6.61 -0.92
C ILE A 140 19.81 -7.68 -1.67
N LEU A 141 18.70 -8.13 -1.05
CA LEU A 141 17.82 -9.17 -1.59
C LEU A 141 16.44 -8.56 -1.84
N ILE A 142 15.91 -8.72 -3.05
CA ILE A 142 14.60 -8.17 -3.40
C ILE A 142 13.77 -9.28 -4.04
N GLU A 143 12.69 -9.65 -3.37
CA GLU A 143 11.74 -10.67 -3.82
C GLU A 143 10.37 -10.05 -4.10
N HIS A 144 9.79 -10.41 -5.24
CA HIS A 144 8.46 -9.95 -5.62
C HIS A 144 7.56 -11.13 -5.97
N GLY A 145 6.39 -11.16 -5.36
CA GLY A 145 5.36 -12.12 -5.68
C GLY A 145 4.22 -11.54 -6.52
N GLU A 146 3.28 -12.39 -6.86
CA GLU A 146 2.16 -12.06 -7.75
C GLU A 146 1.01 -11.34 -7.03
N SER A 147 0.92 -11.45 -5.69
CA SER A 147 -0.22 -10.90 -4.93
C SER A 147 0.17 -10.42 -3.53
N PHE A 148 -0.56 -9.41 -3.03
CA PHE A 148 -0.50 -9.00 -1.62
C PHE A 148 -1.31 -9.95 -0.75
N SER A 149 -0.86 -11.20 -0.62
CA SER A 149 -1.50 -12.23 0.18
C SER A 149 -0.56 -12.83 1.23
N ARG A 150 -1.14 -13.47 2.25
CA ARG A 150 -0.40 -14.18 3.30
C ARG A 150 0.37 -15.36 2.72
N GLU A 151 -0.25 -16.10 1.81
CA GLU A 151 0.34 -17.24 1.11
C GLU A 151 1.57 -16.83 0.30
N CYS A 152 1.47 -15.72 -0.43
CA CYS A 152 2.57 -15.16 -1.20
C CYS A 152 3.73 -14.76 -0.28
N GLY A 153 3.45 -14.07 0.84
CA GLY A 153 4.48 -13.70 1.82
C GLY A 153 5.20 -14.92 2.42
N LYS A 154 4.45 -16.01 2.71
CA LYS A 154 5.03 -17.26 3.19
C LYS A 154 5.92 -17.90 2.15
N GLN A 155 5.43 -18.04 0.93
CA GLN A 155 6.19 -18.67 -0.16
C GLN A 155 7.52 -17.94 -0.39
N LEU A 156 7.51 -16.62 -0.54
CA LEU A 156 8.71 -15.82 -0.77
C LEU A 156 9.72 -15.93 0.37
N MET A 157 9.24 -15.97 1.61
CA MET A 157 10.13 -16.15 2.76
C MET A 157 10.70 -17.56 2.83
N ASP A 158 9.92 -18.60 2.54
CA ASP A 158 10.39 -19.98 2.47
C ASP A 158 11.46 -20.15 1.39
N GLU A 159 11.26 -19.59 0.19
CA GLU A 159 12.24 -19.60 -0.91
C GLU A 159 13.53 -18.86 -0.53
N LEU A 160 13.39 -17.70 0.13
CA LEU A 160 14.53 -16.92 0.62
C LEU A 160 15.35 -17.72 1.64
N LEU A 161 14.68 -18.35 2.61
CA LEU A 161 15.31 -19.18 3.64
C LEU A 161 15.99 -20.42 3.06
N GLN A 162 15.39 -21.07 2.07
CA GLN A 162 15.99 -22.22 1.37
C GLN A 162 17.27 -21.81 0.64
N ARG A 163 17.27 -20.65 -0.01
CA ARG A 163 18.42 -20.13 -0.74
C ARG A 163 19.57 -19.71 0.19
N LEU A 164 19.26 -19.06 1.30
CA LEU A 164 20.27 -18.54 2.24
C LEU A 164 20.76 -19.60 3.24
N GLY A 165 19.90 -20.52 3.65
CA GLY A 165 20.18 -21.45 4.77
C GLY A 165 20.13 -20.79 6.15
N HIS A 166 19.85 -19.49 6.23
CA HIS A 166 19.76 -18.71 7.49
C HIS A 166 18.85 -17.51 7.30
N LEU A 167 18.52 -16.80 8.41
CA LEU A 167 17.77 -15.55 8.39
C LEU A 167 18.63 -14.38 7.87
N PRO A 168 18.08 -13.45 7.06
CA PRO A 168 18.72 -12.16 6.83
C PRO A 168 18.77 -11.35 8.14
N ASP A 169 19.67 -10.38 8.25
CA ASP A 169 19.79 -9.54 9.46
C ASP A 169 18.61 -8.53 9.56
N ALA A 170 18.08 -8.09 8.41
CA ALA A 170 16.95 -7.19 8.35
C ALA A 170 16.01 -7.55 7.18
N LEU A 171 14.73 -7.30 7.36
CA LEU A 171 13.69 -7.58 6.37
C LEU A 171 12.63 -6.49 6.37
N VAL A 172 12.32 -5.96 5.20
CA VAL A 172 11.18 -5.07 4.96
C VAL A 172 10.11 -5.81 4.18
N THR A 173 8.86 -5.77 4.64
CA THR A 173 7.71 -6.23 3.86
C THR A 173 6.92 -5.03 3.35
N THR A 174 6.57 -5.04 2.08
CA THR A 174 5.83 -3.93 1.46
C THR A 174 4.34 -3.93 1.81
N SER A 175 3.88 -4.84 2.65
CA SER A 175 2.51 -4.87 3.16
C SER A 175 2.43 -5.72 4.42
N TYR A 176 1.54 -5.34 5.33
CA TYR A 176 1.24 -6.10 6.54
C TYR A 176 0.74 -7.54 6.23
N VAL A 177 0.03 -7.72 5.12
CA VAL A 177 -0.46 -9.06 4.74
C VAL A 177 0.70 -9.97 4.34
N LEU A 178 1.72 -9.45 3.65
CA LEU A 178 2.95 -10.20 3.37
C LEU A 178 3.72 -10.54 4.66
N LEU A 179 3.75 -9.61 5.63
CA LEU A 179 4.37 -9.87 6.94
C LEU A 179 3.72 -11.03 7.67
N GLN A 180 2.40 -11.19 7.58
CA GLN A 180 1.70 -12.34 8.16
C GLN A 180 2.25 -13.67 7.61
N GLY A 181 2.45 -13.75 6.29
CA GLY A 181 3.06 -14.91 5.65
C GLY A 181 4.52 -15.13 6.05
N VAL A 182 5.30 -14.06 6.20
CA VAL A 182 6.66 -14.14 6.74
C VAL A 182 6.66 -14.78 8.12
N PHE A 183 5.74 -14.41 9.01
CA PHE A 183 5.64 -15.04 10.33
C PHE A 183 5.25 -16.51 10.25
N ASP A 184 4.42 -16.94 9.28
CA ASP A 184 4.12 -18.35 9.07
C ASP A 184 5.39 -19.16 8.70
N ALA A 185 6.21 -18.62 7.79
CA ALA A 185 7.48 -19.25 7.43
C ALA A 185 8.47 -19.30 8.62
N LEU A 186 8.50 -18.23 9.43
CA LEU A 186 9.38 -18.15 10.60
C LEU A 186 8.93 -19.07 11.75
N HIS A 187 7.65 -19.47 11.81
CA HIS A 187 7.16 -20.40 12.83
C HIS A 187 7.86 -21.75 12.75
N ASP A 188 8.15 -22.22 11.55
CA ASP A 188 8.79 -23.50 11.27
C ASP A 188 10.32 -23.40 11.27
N PHE A 189 10.87 -22.20 11.40
CA PHE A 189 12.31 -21.95 11.36
C PHE A 189 12.88 -21.71 12.76
N PRO A 190 13.97 -22.38 13.16
CA PRO A 190 14.56 -22.19 14.48
C PRO A 190 15.20 -20.80 14.62
N LEU A 191 14.49 -19.87 15.25
CA LEU A 191 14.91 -18.47 15.50
C LEU A 191 16.13 -18.33 16.46
N LYS A 192 16.84 -19.41 16.76
CA LYS A 192 17.73 -19.51 17.91
C LYS A 192 19.05 -18.75 17.85
N SER A 193 19.39 -18.02 16.78
CA SER A 193 20.76 -17.51 16.67
C SER A 193 20.99 -16.08 16.17
N ARG A 194 20.00 -15.37 15.63
CA ARG A 194 20.17 -13.96 15.23
C ARG A 194 18.87 -13.17 15.37
N PRO A 195 18.91 -11.96 15.95
CA PRO A 195 17.76 -11.08 15.99
C PRO A 195 17.47 -10.55 14.57
N LEU A 196 16.38 -11.01 13.95
CA LEU A 196 15.85 -10.46 12.71
C LEU A 196 15.18 -9.12 13.02
N ARG A 197 15.60 -8.05 12.36
CA ARG A 197 14.95 -6.74 12.41
C ARG A 197 13.91 -6.64 11.33
N LEU A 198 12.67 -6.33 11.72
CA LEU A 198 11.53 -6.33 10.84
C LEU A 198 10.95 -4.92 10.66
N GLY A 199 10.67 -4.58 9.40
CA GLY A 199 9.92 -3.40 9.02
C GLY A 199 8.75 -3.76 8.12
N THR A 200 7.61 -3.07 8.24
CA THR A 200 6.43 -3.33 7.41
C THR A 200 5.69 -2.06 7.02
N PHE A 201 5.04 -2.11 5.86
CA PHE A 201 3.99 -1.17 5.50
C PHE A 201 2.64 -1.65 6.05
N GLY A 202 1.91 -0.72 6.69
CA GLY A 202 0.70 -0.99 7.43
C GLY A 202 0.97 -1.24 8.91
N ASP A 203 0.11 -0.69 9.76
CA ASP A 203 0.19 -0.81 11.22
C ASP A 203 -1.10 -1.37 11.78
N THR A 204 -0.97 -2.21 12.79
CA THR A 204 -2.07 -2.78 13.57
C THR A 204 -1.62 -2.96 15.01
N GLN A 205 -2.58 -2.88 15.94
CA GLN A 205 -2.31 -3.11 17.36
C GLN A 205 -1.71 -4.49 17.65
N LEU A 206 -1.95 -5.48 16.77
CA LEU A 206 -1.37 -6.82 16.94
C LEU A 206 0.17 -6.81 16.89
N LEU A 207 0.78 -5.83 16.21
CA LEU A 207 2.25 -5.68 16.17
C LEU A 207 2.85 -5.35 17.54
N ASP A 208 2.07 -4.79 18.48
CA ASP A 208 2.51 -4.47 19.83
C ASP A 208 2.69 -5.71 20.73
N PHE A 209 2.08 -6.83 20.32
CA PHE A 209 2.08 -8.09 21.07
C PHE A 209 2.96 -9.18 20.45
N LEU A 210 3.64 -8.88 19.35
CA LEU A 210 4.52 -9.86 18.70
C LEU A 210 5.80 -10.07 19.50
N PRO A 211 6.34 -11.30 19.50
CA PRO A 211 7.61 -11.60 20.18
C PRO A 211 8.82 -10.92 19.53
N LEU A 212 8.71 -10.58 18.23
CA LEU A 212 9.69 -9.80 17.50
C LEU A 212 9.13 -8.39 17.27
N PRO A 213 9.83 -7.33 17.71
CA PRO A 213 9.39 -5.97 17.45
C PRO A 213 9.45 -5.65 15.95
N VAL A 214 8.41 -5.01 15.43
CA VAL A 214 8.29 -4.66 14.02
C VAL A 214 8.08 -3.15 13.89
N ASN A 215 9.02 -2.46 13.25
CA ASN A 215 8.82 -1.07 12.85
C ASN A 215 7.76 -1.01 11.74
N ALA A 216 6.89 -0.02 11.78
CA ALA A 216 5.78 0.05 10.83
C ALA A 216 5.57 1.45 10.27
N MET A 217 5.16 1.52 9.00
CA MET A 217 4.67 2.72 8.34
C MET A 217 3.15 2.72 8.29
N ALA A 218 2.53 3.39 9.26
CA ALA A 218 1.08 3.50 9.37
C ALA A 218 0.50 4.42 8.29
N GLN A 219 -0.54 3.96 7.60
CA GLN A 219 -1.28 4.77 6.65
C GLN A 219 -2.27 5.70 7.36
N GLN A 220 -2.37 6.94 6.92
CA GLN A 220 -3.25 7.97 7.46
C GLN A 220 -4.66 7.84 6.87
N HIS A 221 -5.35 6.73 7.17
CA HIS A 221 -6.64 6.37 6.56
C HIS A 221 -7.69 7.49 6.67
N GLN A 222 -7.75 8.19 7.81
CA GLN A 222 -8.70 9.30 8.01
C GLN A 222 -8.41 10.45 7.04
N LEU A 223 -7.14 10.88 6.94
CA LEU A 223 -6.75 11.98 6.06
C LEU A 223 -6.99 11.64 4.59
N ILE A 224 -6.71 10.38 4.19
CA ILE A 224 -6.99 9.91 2.82
C ILE A 224 -8.49 9.95 2.54
N ALA A 225 -9.31 9.42 3.43
CA ALA A 225 -10.76 9.39 3.26
C ALA A 225 -11.35 10.81 3.21
N ASP A 226 -10.97 11.68 4.16
CA ASP A 226 -11.45 13.07 4.23
C ASP A 226 -11.07 13.85 2.96
N LYS A 227 -9.82 13.67 2.49
CA LYS A 227 -9.34 14.37 1.30
C LYS A 227 -10.01 13.86 0.03
N ALA A 228 -10.12 12.55 -0.15
CA ALA A 228 -10.80 11.95 -1.30
C ALA A 228 -12.28 12.35 -1.36
N LEU A 229 -12.96 12.33 -0.20
CA LEU A 229 -14.36 12.76 -0.12
C LEU A 229 -14.51 14.26 -0.43
N ALA A 230 -13.65 15.12 0.12
CA ALA A 230 -13.70 16.57 -0.15
C ALA A 230 -13.52 16.86 -1.64
N LEU A 231 -12.59 16.17 -2.31
CA LEU A 231 -12.38 16.30 -3.76
C LEU A 231 -13.59 15.80 -4.58
N ALA A 232 -14.18 14.67 -4.18
CA ALA A 232 -15.36 14.14 -4.85
C ALA A 232 -16.53 15.12 -4.74
N LEU A 233 -16.80 15.69 -3.56
CA LEU A 233 -17.86 16.68 -3.34
C LEU A 233 -17.61 17.96 -4.11
N ALA A 234 -16.38 18.49 -4.09
CA ALA A 234 -16.00 19.66 -4.85
C ALA A 234 -16.23 19.45 -6.37
N ALA A 235 -15.92 18.27 -6.87
CA ALA A 235 -16.15 17.94 -8.28
C ALA A 235 -17.65 17.80 -8.64
N ILE A 236 -18.47 17.25 -7.73
CA ILE A 236 -19.94 17.18 -7.92
C ILE A 236 -20.54 18.59 -7.95
N GLU A 237 -20.08 19.47 -7.05
CA GLU A 237 -20.56 20.85 -6.94
C GLU A 237 -19.97 21.78 -8.00
N GLN A 238 -19.17 21.25 -8.91
CA GLN A 238 -18.44 21.98 -9.97
C GLN A 238 -17.59 23.15 -9.42
N SER A 239 -17.19 23.05 -8.17
CA SER A 239 -16.20 23.92 -7.55
C SER A 239 -14.80 23.44 -7.87
N ASP A 240 -13.80 24.21 -7.59
CA ASP A 240 -12.37 24.12 -7.95
C ASP A 240 -11.73 22.72 -7.84
N TYR A 241 -12.11 21.78 -8.74
CA TYR A 241 -11.47 20.46 -8.89
C TYR A 241 -10.33 20.58 -9.90
N GLN A 242 -9.10 20.29 -9.43
CA GLN A 242 -7.91 20.26 -10.28
C GLN A 242 -7.31 18.85 -10.30
N PRO A 243 -6.97 18.31 -11.50
CA PRO A 243 -6.22 17.06 -11.61
C PRO A 243 -4.85 17.19 -10.92
N GLY A 244 -4.26 16.06 -10.56
CA GLY A 244 -2.91 16.00 -9.99
C GLY A 244 -2.78 14.99 -8.86
N VAL A 245 -1.60 14.94 -8.25
CA VAL A 245 -1.28 14.00 -7.18
C VAL A 245 -1.17 14.73 -5.85
N GLN A 246 -1.87 14.24 -4.84
CA GLN A 246 -1.81 14.71 -3.47
C GLN A 246 -1.26 13.59 -2.57
N ALA A 247 0.00 13.73 -2.16
CA ALA A 247 0.66 12.77 -1.30
C ALA A 247 0.39 13.09 0.18
N ILE A 248 0.05 12.06 0.95
CA ILE A 248 -0.16 12.13 2.40
C ILE A 248 0.96 11.33 3.07
N ALA A 249 1.74 11.98 3.93
CA ALA A 249 2.81 11.31 4.66
C ALA A 249 2.29 10.16 5.53
N ARG A 250 3.04 9.06 5.59
CA ARG A 250 2.78 7.98 6.54
C ARG A 250 3.31 8.33 7.92
N THR A 251 2.80 7.68 8.95
CA THR A 251 3.31 7.81 10.31
C THR A 251 4.25 6.65 10.63
N PHE A 252 5.49 6.96 10.97
CA PHE A 252 6.45 5.96 11.44
C PHE A 252 6.11 5.51 12.87
N LYS A 253 6.05 4.21 13.09
CA LYS A 253 5.85 3.56 14.38
C LYS A 253 7.08 2.73 14.70
N GLN A 254 7.94 3.27 15.56
CA GLN A 254 9.15 2.58 16.02
C GLN A 254 8.81 1.62 17.17
N ARG A 255 9.21 0.35 17.03
CA ARG A 255 9.09 -0.69 18.04
C ARG A 255 10.45 -1.34 18.35
N ILE A 256 11.36 -1.33 17.39
CA ILE A 256 12.74 -1.76 17.61
C ILE A 256 13.43 -0.67 18.44
N ARG A 257 13.90 -1.03 19.63
CA ARG A 257 14.69 -0.12 20.48
C ARG A 257 16.08 0.02 19.88
N GLN A 258 16.58 1.23 19.81
CA GLN A 258 17.98 1.52 19.55
C GLN A 258 18.65 1.54 20.93
N ASP A 259 19.55 0.58 21.17
CA ASP A 259 20.35 0.51 22.39
C ASP A 259 21.47 1.56 22.36
#